data_f08acbddf9f88d7649fe4f71bbd60285
#
_entry.id   f08acbddf9f88d7649fe4f71bbd60285
#
_cell.length_a   1.000
_cell.length_b   1.000
_cell.length_c   1.000
_cell.angle_alpha   90.00
_cell.angle_beta   90.00
_cell.angle_gamma   90.00
#
_symmetry.space_group_name_H-M   'P 1'
#
loop_
_entity.id
_entity.type
_entity.pdbx_description
1 polymer ?
#
loop_
_entity_poly.entity_id
_entity_poly.type
_entity_poly.pdbx_seq_one_letter_code
_entity_poly.pdbx_strand_id
1 'polypeptide(L)'
;MKKIILPFLSCLAILGSSYAQDRYIDEIFTGFTVDSNIVYGTNFSVIAAPQGFPFVPTGTNGVPALEFDLYQPTGDTETERPLVIVLHTGTFLPIIYNGNPTGMRGDAATVAICESYVKRGYVVANLEYRLGWNPTAATQALKGASLMKAVYRAIQDTKSAVRFFREDYENGNTYGIDTSKIILSGQGSGGWVALGYATVDKYAEITLPKFLDVDPTTGAVTALIDTTEIGDWDGYGGSMNTVNTPGYSNDVHMVCSMGGGIGDLSWLEAGEIPMCAVHCPTDPVAIYTTGNVSVPSAGLITTDISGSYDVMAKANLLGNNDILAPVNAGTDPYTLAAQAASVNANGMSDFGGTPIGAPVDNVFPYITGNPGEASPWDFWDPATVEFIATSVLGLPAGTGTQASNDALVTNPDMGLAKSTAYIDSTLGYFCRRIVRATNLDGLNSLDEYAASNALEIYPIPASDVLVIKAKEGMIESIEIHSTLGDKVISNKNVSSNMISFSDLNLEAGIYFCSVVIDGHMINKKVIIK
;
A
#
# COMPACT_ATOMS: atom_id res chain seq x y z
N MET A 1 58.22 48.48 -24.62
CA MET A 1 56.91 48.45 -23.95
C MET A 1 56.21 47.15 -24.31
N LYS A 2 56.29 46.13 -23.41
CA LYS A 2 55.59 44.83 -23.58
C LYS A 2 54.27 44.92 -22.86
N LYS A 3 53.15 44.78 -23.58
CA LYS A 3 51.82 44.69 -23.04
C LYS A 3 51.58 43.25 -22.53
N ILE A 4 51.40 43.09 -21.24
CA ILE A 4 50.96 41.86 -20.62
C ILE A 4 49.44 41.81 -20.73
N ILE A 5 48.89 40.82 -21.44
CA ILE A 5 47.46 40.51 -21.50
C ILE A 5 47.22 39.48 -20.43
N LEU A 6 46.44 39.86 -19.38
CA LEU A 6 45.96 38.96 -18.33
C LEU A 6 44.71 38.23 -18.87
N PRO A 7 44.62 36.90 -18.85
CA PRO A 7 43.37 36.25 -19.18
C PRO A 7 42.41 36.34 -17.98
N PHE A 8 41.23 36.90 -18.23
CA PHE A 8 40.09 36.89 -17.30
C PHE A 8 39.51 35.46 -17.28
N LEU A 9 39.79 34.73 -16.21
CA LEU A 9 39.17 33.43 -15.94
C LEU A 9 37.76 33.71 -15.36
N SER A 10 36.73 33.63 -16.21
CA SER A 10 35.35 33.66 -15.74
C SER A 10 35.03 32.33 -15.07
N CYS A 11 35.01 32.32 -13.74
CA CYS A 11 34.38 31.26 -12.95
C CYS A 11 32.87 31.26 -13.25
N LEU A 12 32.42 30.34 -14.10
CA LEU A 12 31.01 30.03 -14.23
C LEU A 12 30.63 29.27 -12.98
N ALA A 13 30.05 29.96 -11.98
CA ALA A 13 29.39 29.33 -10.88
C ALA A 13 28.14 28.60 -11.42
N ILE A 14 28.24 27.29 -11.57
CA ILE A 14 27.07 26.43 -11.75
C ILE A 14 26.26 26.56 -10.45
N LEU A 15 25.26 27.41 -10.45
CA LEU A 15 24.20 27.38 -9.44
C LEU A 15 23.41 26.09 -9.69
N GLY A 16 23.88 25.00 -9.14
CA GLY A 16 23.04 23.83 -8.93
C GLY A 16 21.92 24.27 -7.98
N SER A 17 20.70 24.34 -8.48
CA SER A 17 19.54 24.41 -7.62
C SER A 17 19.53 23.14 -6.76
N SER A 18 20.07 23.24 -5.55
CA SER A 18 19.84 22.23 -4.53
C SER A 18 18.36 22.34 -4.17
N TYR A 19 17.51 21.47 -4.74
CA TYR A 19 16.21 21.22 -4.16
C TYR A 19 16.46 20.72 -2.74
N ALA A 20 15.81 21.31 -1.76
CA ALA A 20 15.78 20.76 -0.42
C ALA A 20 15.22 19.33 -0.54
N GLN A 21 15.92 18.35 0.03
CA GLN A 21 15.43 16.98 0.07
C GLN A 21 14.30 16.92 1.10
N ASP A 22 13.16 16.39 0.68
CA ASP A 22 11.97 16.28 1.52
C ASP A 22 12.01 14.96 2.30
N ARG A 23 11.99 15.04 3.63
CA ARG A 23 11.86 13.87 4.50
C ARG A 23 10.62 13.06 4.13
N TYR A 24 10.73 11.75 4.20
CA TYR A 24 9.72 10.75 3.83
C TYR A 24 9.46 10.62 2.32
N ILE A 25 9.98 11.52 1.50
CA ILE A 25 9.93 11.44 0.03
C ILE A 25 11.28 11.05 -0.53
N ASP A 26 12.34 11.74 -0.12
CA ASP A 26 13.70 11.55 -0.62
C ASP A 26 14.57 10.78 0.37
N GLU A 27 15.58 10.06 -0.11
CA GLU A 27 16.58 9.42 0.74
C GLU A 27 17.50 10.47 1.35
N ILE A 28 17.28 10.80 2.62
CA ILE A 28 18.05 11.82 3.36
C ILE A 28 19.03 11.20 4.37
N PHE A 29 18.83 9.95 4.76
CA PHE A 29 19.71 9.22 5.66
C PHE A 29 20.62 8.29 4.88
N THR A 30 21.92 8.26 5.25
CA THR A 30 22.93 7.41 4.60
C THR A 30 23.20 6.12 5.38
N GLY A 31 22.68 6.00 6.61
CA GLY A 31 22.88 4.85 7.47
C GLY A 31 21.62 4.48 8.22
N PHE A 32 21.54 3.23 8.62
CA PHE A 32 20.47 2.65 9.43
C PHE A 32 21.00 1.52 10.30
N THR A 33 20.21 1.12 11.30
CA THR A 33 20.42 -0.10 12.10
C THR A 33 19.36 -1.12 11.75
N VAL A 34 19.66 -2.39 11.98
CA VAL A 34 18.72 -3.51 11.85
C VAL A 34 18.76 -4.34 13.12
N ASP A 35 17.62 -4.41 13.81
CA ASP A 35 17.41 -5.32 14.93
C ASP A 35 16.59 -6.50 14.43
N SER A 36 17.21 -7.68 14.34
CA SER A 36 16.61 -8.85 13.68
C SER A 36 15.91 -9.79 14.65
N ASN A 37 14.92 -10.53 14.14
CA ASN A 37 14.19 -11.59 14.84
C ASN A 37 13.46 -11.09 16.10
N ILE A 38 12.85 -9.91 16.03
CA ILE A 38 11.98 -9.42 17.09
C ILE A 38 10.65 -10.18 17.02
N VAL A 39 10.28 -10.84 18.11
CA VAL A 39 9.06 -11.64 18.21
C VAL A 39 7.86 -10.73 18.50
N TYR A 40 6.85 -10.72 17.61
CA TYR A 40 5.59 -10.00 17.81
C TYR A 40 4.43 -10.89 18.23
N GLY A 41 4.62 -12.21 18.17
CA GLY A 41 3.59 -13.17 18.57
C GLY A 41 4.01 -14.60 18.30
N THR A 42 3.05 -15.50 18.51
CA THR A 42 3.18 -16.92 18.17
C THR A 42 1.87 -17.43 17.61
N ASN A 43 1.90 -18.38 16.66
CA ASN A 43 0.65 -18.96 16.17
C ASN A 43 0.86 -20.35 15.57
N PHE A 44 -0.24 -21.11 15.40
CA PHE A 44 -0.23 -22.47 14.86
C PHE A 44 0.24 -22.49 13.40
N SER A 45 1.20 -23.37 13.09
CA SER A 45 1.71 -23.59 11.74
C SER A 45 1.10 -24.79 11.07
N VAL A 46 0.89 -24.68 9.74
CA VAL A 46 0.46 -25.79 8.87
C VAL A 46 1.62 -26.36 8.06
N ILE A 47 2.84 -25.87 8.26
CA ILE A 47 4.06 -26.35 7.60
C ILE A 47 5.04 -26.90 8.63
N ALA A 48 5.76 -27.95 8.27
CA ALA A 48 6.75 -28.56 9.17
C ALA A 48 7.99 -27.66 9.28
N ALA A 49 8.32 -27.25 10.50
CA ALA A 49 9.56 -26.56 10.76
C ALA A 49 10.70 -27.61 10.93
N PRO A 50 11.95 -27.33 10.46
CA PRO A 50 12.40 -26.09 9.79
C PRO A 50 12.26 -26.12 8.26
N GLN A 51 11.83 -27.25 7.65
CA GLN A 51 11.81 -27.39 6.20
C GLN A 51 10.62 -26.67 5.52
N GLY A 52 9.61 -26.23 6.29
CA GLY A 52 8.44 -25.59 5.74
C GLY A 52 7.53 -26.52 4.90
N PHE A 53 7.89 -27.80 4.73
CA PHE A 53 7.19 -28.77 3.91
C PHE A 53 7.46 -30.22 4.40
N PRO A 54 6.57 -31.19 4.23
CA PRO A 54 5.29 -31.13 3.53
C PRO A 54 4.20 -30.37 4.30
N PHE A 55 3.16 -29.89 3.54
CA PHE A 55 1.95 -29.38 4.13
C PHE A 55 1.27 -30.47 4.97
N VAL A 56 0.89 -30.11 6.20
CA VAL A 56 0.10 -30.96 7.09
C VAL A 56 -1.11 -30.19 7.58
N PRO A 57 -2.23 -30.86 7.84
CA PRO A 57 -3.42 -30.22 8.39
C PRO A 57 -3.10 -29.46 9.67
N THR A 58 -3.83 -28.38 9.89
CA THR A 58 -3.68 -27.44 11.01
C THR A 58 -3.34 -28.08 12.36
N GLY A 59 -2.40 -27.48 13.07
CA GLY A 59 -2.13 -27.75 14.46
C GLY A 59 -1.15 -28.83 14.81
N THR A 60 -0.59 -29.55 13.84
CA THR A 60 0.34 -30.66 14.13
C THR A 60 1.83 -30.24 14.18
N ASN A 61 2.16 -29.02 13.73
CA ASN A 61 3.54 -28.56 13.57
C ASN A 61 4.04 -27.56 14.62
N GLY A 62 3.27 -27.40 15.69
CA GLY A 62 3.64 -26.52 16.80
C GLY A 62 3.18 -25.08 16.58
N VAL A 63 3.67 -24.21 17.46
CA VAL A 63 3.31 -22.80 17.57
C VAL A 63 4.61 -21.98 17.45
N PRO A 64 5.16 -21.79 16.24
CA PRO A 64 6.39 -21.03 16.04
C PRO A 64 6.20 -19.56 16.41
N ALA A 65 7.33 -18.91 16.72
CA ALA A 65 7.40 -17.46 16.83
C ALA A 65 7.11 -16.80 15.48
N LEU A 66 6.44 -15.67 15.55
CA LEU A 66 6.22 -14.73 14.45
C LEU A 66 7.16 -13.55 14.66
N GLU A 67 8.00 -13.25 13.68
CA GLU A 67 9.14 -12.35 13.85
C GLU A 67 9.14 -11.27 12.77
N PHE A 68 9.84 -10.16 13.05
CA PHE A 68 10.20 -9.15 12.07
C PHE A 68 11.64 -8.67 12.28
N ASP A 69 12.20 -8.05 11.26
CA ASP A 69 13.43 -7.26 11.35
C ASP A 69 13.09 -5.78 11.34
N LEU A 70 13.60 -5.01 12.31
CA LEU A 70 13.33 -3.58 12.46
C LEU A 70 14.47 -2.75 11.93
N TYR A 71 14.18 -1.88 10.97
CA TYR A 71 15.12 -0.93 10.39
C TYR A 71 14.83 0.47 10.95
N GLN A 72 15.88 1.15 11.43
CA GLN A 72 15.78 2.51 11.96
C GLN A 72 16.89 3.41 11.41
N PRO A 73 16.60 4.66 10.99
CA PRO A 73 17.60 5.57 10.43
C PRO A 73 18.62 5.97 11.50
N THR A 74 19.92 5.96 11.16
CA THR A 74 20.97 6.37 12.06
C THR A 74 21.13 7.88 12.06
N GLY A 75 21.22 8.47 13.26
CA GLY A 75 21.41 9.92 13.42
C GLY A 75 20.12 10.72 13.28
N ASP A 76 18.99 10.06 13.22
CA ASP A 76 17.68 10.69 13.26
C ASP A 76 17.35 11.20 14.67
N THR A 77 16.79 12.39 14.76
CA THR A 77 16.40 13.04 16.03
C THR A 77 14.89 12.96 16.31
N GLU A 78 14.11 12.49 15.34
CA GLU A 78 12.68 12.30 15.52
C GLU A 78 12.42 11.09 16.44
N THR A 79 11.48 11.26 17.36
CA THR A 79 11.12 10.24 18.36
C THR A 79 9.79 9.56 18.08
N GLU A 80 9.02 10.10 17.14
CA GLU A 80 7.73 9.56 16.69
C GLU A 80 7.71 9.57 15.16
N ARG A 81 8.01 8.44 14.55
CA ARG A 81 8.18 8.27 13.11
C ARG A 81 7.07 7.41 12.53
N PRO A 82 6.62 7.65 11.29
CA PRO A 82 5.70 6.75 10.61
C PRO A 82 6.33 5.36 10.48
N LEU A 83 5.49 4.33 10.71
CA LEU A 83 5.86 2.93 10.59
C LEU A 83 5.42 2.38 9.24
N VAL A 84 6.34 1.76 8.50
CA VAL A 84 6.02 0.95 7.32
C VAL A 84 6.22 -0.52 7.66
N ILE A 85 5.17 -1.33 7.58
CA ILE A 85 5.26 -2.79 7.68
C ILE A 85 5.38 -3.33 6.26
N VAL A 86 6.53 -3.93 5.97
CA VAL A 86 6.84 -4.54 4.66
C VAL A 86 6.49 -6.02 4.71
N LEU A 87 5.72 -6.48 3.73
CA LEU A 87 5.23 -7.86 3.59
C LEU A 87 5.85 -8.46 2.33
N HIS A 88 6.63 -9.54 2.51
CA HIS A 88 7.39 -10.20 1.43
C HIS A 88 6.48 -10.96 0.46
N THR A 89 7.03 -11.35 -0.69
CA THR A 89 6.39 -12.22 -1.69
C THR A 89 6.50 -13.71 -1.33
N GLY A 90 6.14 -14.61 -2.23
CA GLY A 90 6.41 -16.04 -2.13
C GLY A 90 5.20 -16.96 -2.28
N THR A 91 4.08 -16.48 -2.81
CA THR A 91 2.85 -17.27 -3.03
C THR A 91 2.38 -18.07 -1.81
N PHE A 92 2.64 -17.54 -0.60
CA PHE A 92 2.32 -18.16 0.70
C PHE A 92 2.94 -19.55 0.92
N LEU A 93 4.07 -19.82 0.28
CA LEU A 93 4.87 -21.04 0.48
C LEU A 93 6.33 -20.66 0.75
N PRO A 94 7.08 -21.48 1.50
CA PRO A 94 8.49 -21.24 1.72
C PRO A 94 9.28 -21.19 0.41
N ILE A 95 10.34 -20.41 0.42
CA ILE A 95 11.31 -20.30 -0.69
C ILE A 95 11.71 -21.68 -1.21
N ILE A 96 11.88 -21.83 -2.51
CA ILE A 96 12.14 -23.09 -3.27
C ILE A 96 10.89 -23.97 -3.35
N TYR A 97 10.16 -24.21 -2.26
CA TYR A 97 8.91 -24.99 -2.30
C TYR A 97 7.78 -24.28 -3.03
N ASN A 98 7.85 -22.96 -3.13
CA ASN A 98 6.97 -22.14 -3.97
C ASN A 98 7.34 -22.17 -5.47
N GLY A 99 8.44 -22.84 -5.82
CA GLY A 99 8.97 -22.88 -7.18
C GLY A 99 9.76 -21.63 -7.59
N ASN A 100 10.09 -20.74 -6.65
CA ASN A 100 10.79 -19.47 -6.89
C ASN A 100 12.02 -19.32 -6.00
N PRO A 101 12.98 -18.47 -6.40
CA PRO A 101 14.16 -18.12 -5.61
C PRO A 101 13.89 -17.09 -4.50
N THR A 102 12.66 -16.61 -4.36
CA THR A 102 12.22 -15.63 -3.37
C THR A 102 10.98 -16.13 -2.65
N GLY A 103 10.70 -15.63 -1.44
CA GLY A 103 9.55 -16.04 -0.62
C GLY A 103 9.79 -15.93 0.88
N MET A 104 10.68 -15.02 1.30
CA MET A 104 10.98 -14.76 2.71
C MET A 104 11.39 -13.31 2.92
N ARG A 105 11.29 -12.82 4.17
CA ARG A 105 11.68 -11.43 4.50
C ARG A 105 13.14 -11.10 4.18
N GLY A 106 14.02 -12.10 4.11
CA GLY A 106 15.44 -11.93 3.77
C GLY A 106 15.74 -11.83 2.28
N ASP A 107 14.72 -11.84 1.40
CA ASP A 107 14.92 -11.70 -0.04
C ASP A 107 15.54 -10.36 -0.39
N ALA A 108 16.47 -10.36 -1.33
CA ALA A 108 17.28 -9.18 -1.65
C ALA A 108 16.42 -7.96 -2.06
N ALA A 109 15.35 -8.17 -2.81
CA ALA A 109 14.43 -7.10 -3.20
C ALA A 109 13.64 -6.57 -1.99
N THR A 110 13.15 -7.44 -1.11
CA THR A 110 12.43 -7.05 0.11
C THR A 110 13.33 -6.22 1.03
N VAL A 111 14.58 -6.66 1.23
CA VAL A 111 15.59 -5.91 1.99
C VAL A 111 15.87 -4.55 1.35
N ALA A 112 16.05 -4.48 0.03
CA ALA A 112 16.29 -3.21 -0.66
C ALA A 112 15.10 -2.23 -0.54
N ILE A 113 13.86 -2.72 -0.55
CA ILE A 113 12.66 -1.92 -0.28
C ILE A 113 12.69 -1.36 1.16
N CYS A 114 13.02 -2.19 2.16
CA CYS A 114 13.16 -1.76 3.56
C CYS A 114 14.24 -0.69 3.71
N GLU A 115 15.41 -0.90 3.09
CA GLU A 115 16.52 0.06 3.10
C GLU A 115 16.14 1.39 2.46
N SER A 116 15.41 1.37 1.37
CA SER A 116 14.97 2.58 0.69
C SER A 116 13.94 3.37 1.51
N TYR A 117 13.01 2.70 2.21
CA TYR A 117 12.10 3.36 3.14
C TYR A 117 12.83 3.96 4.35
N VAL A 118 13.71 3.19 5.00
CA VAL A 118 14.41 3.68 6.20
C VAL A 118 15.33 4.86 5.89
N LYS A 119 15.97 4.90 4.72
CA LYS A 119 16.77 6.05 4.26
C LYS A 119 15.93 7.31 4.05
N ARG A 120 14.62 7.19 3.88
CA ARG A 120 13.67 8.31 3.81
C ARG A 120 13.18 8.77 5.19
N GLY A 121 13.55 8.06 6.26
CA GLY A 121 13.23 8.45 7.64
C GLY A 121 12.07 7.68 8.27
N TYR A 122 11.53 6.66 7.61
CA TYR A 122 10.55 5.75 8.20
C TYR A 122 11.21 4.79 9.21
N VAL A 123 10.46 4.33 10.19
CA VAL A 123 10.74 3.07 10.87
C VAL A 123 10.12 1.97 10.01
N VAL A 124 10.88 0.87 9.78
CA VAL A 124 10.42 -0.19 8.88
C VAL A 124 10.46 -1.53 9.61
N ALA A 125 9.34 -2.23 9.63
CA ALA A 125 9.23 -3.61 10.11
C ALA A 125 9.11 -4.55 8.91
N ASN A 126 10.15 -5.34 8.65
CA ASN A 126 10.16 -6.37 7.62
C ASN A 126 9.58 -7.65 8.22
N LEU A 127 8.32 -7.93 7.92
CA LEU A 127 7.50 -8.90 8.63
C LEU A 127 7.58 -10.30 8.02
N GLU A 128 7.79 -11.31 8.86
CA GLU A 128 7.46 -12.69 8.54
C GLU A 128 6.02 -12.99 8.98
N TYR A 129 5.24 -13.63 8.13
CA TYR A 129 3.87 -14.05 8.41
C TYR A 129 3.70 -15.54 8.11
N ARG A 130 2.70 -16.21 8.68
CA ARG A 130 2.50 -17.64 8.50
C ARG A 130 2.25 -18.01 7.03
N LEU A 131 3.11 -18.88 6.54
CA LEU A 131 3.00 -19.51 5.22
C LEU A 131 2.28 -20.86 5.35
N GLY A 132 1.92 -21.42 4.21
CA GLY A 132 1.45 -22.80 4.10
C GLY A 132 0.05 -22.94 3.52
N TRP A 133 0.02 -23.60 2.36
CA TRP A 133 -1.18 -24.12 1.72
C TRP A 133 -0.82 -25.40 0.95
N ASN A 134 -1.81 -26.16 0.46
CA ASN A 134 -1.56 -27.41 -0.24
C ASN A 134 -1.66 -27.28 -1.77
N PRO A 135 -0.52 -27.01 -2.47
CA PRO A 135 -0.49 -26.89 -3.93
C PRO A 135 -0.75 -28.24 -4.64
N THR A 136 -0.59 -29.36 -3.93
CA THR A 136 -0.77 -30.73 -4.45
C THR A 136 -2.12 -31.35 -4.10
N ALA A 137 -3.06 -30.55 -3.55
CA ALA A 137 -4.39 -31.01 -3.23
C ALA A 137 -5.09 -31.61 -4.47
N ALA A 138 -5.94 -32.62 -4.26
CA ALA A 138 -6.50 -33.44 -5.31
C ALA A 138 -7.41 -32.70 -6.31
N THR A 139 -8.01 -31.56 -5.87
CA THR A 139 -8.90 -30.75 -6.70
C THR A 139 -8.52 -29.28 -6.66
N GLN A 140 -8.90 -28.55 -7.70
CA GLN A 140 -8.75 -27.09 -7.73
C GLN A 140 -9.44 -26.41 -6.53
N ALA A 141 -10.66 -26.84 -6.18
CA ALA A 141 -11.39 -26.31 -5.04
C ALA A 141 -10.62 -26.46 -3.72
N LEU A 142 -10.01 -27.63 -3.47
CA LEU A 142 -9.18 -27.86 -2.28
C LEU A 142 -7.89 -27.03 -2.29
N LYS A 143 -7.26 -26.83 -3.46
CA LYS A 143 -6.11 -25.94 -3.61
C LYS A 143 -6.50 -24.50 -3.27
N GLY A 144 -7.58 -24.00 -3.89
CA GLY A 144 -8.10 -22.65 -3.65
C GLY A 144 -8.48 -22.41 -2.18
N ALA A 145 -9.19 -23.36 -1.57
CA ALA A 145 -9.55 -23.30 -0.16
C ALA A 145 -8.33 -23.20 0.76
N SER A 146 -7.30 -24.03 0.49
CA SER A 146 -6.07 -24.01 1.31
C SER A 146 -5.26 -22.73 1.13
N LEU A 147 -5.20 -22.18 -0.10
CA LEU A 147 -4.55 -20.89 -0.37
C LEU A 147 -5.30 -19.74 0.31
N MET A 148 -6.63 -19.72 0.23
CA MET A 148 -7.44 -18.71 0.87
C MET A 148 -7.21 -18.67 2.40
N LYS A 149 -7.12 -19.85 3.05
CA LYS A 149 -6.76 -19.96 4.46
C LYS A 149 -5.36 -19.41 4.75
N ALA A 150 -4.41 -19.54 3.82
CA ALA A 150 -3.07 -19.00 3.98
C ALA A 150 -3.07 -17.46 3.93
N VAL A 151 -3.76 -16.85 2.95
CA VAL A 151 -3.96 -15.40 2.88
C VAL A 151 -4.60 -14.87 4.16
N TYR A 152 -5.66 -15.52 4.62
CA TYR A 152 -6.40 -15.13 5.82
C TYR A 152 -5.53 -15.16 7.08
N ARG A 153 -4.72 -16.23 7.29
CA ARG A 153 -3.77 -16.29 8.41
C ARG A 153 -2.70 -15.20 8.33
N ALA A 154 -2.21 -14.88 7.14
CA ALA A 154 -1.24 -13.80 6.94
C ALA A 154 -1.83 -12.42 7.28
N ILE A 155 -3.12 -12.18 6.97
CA ILE A 155 -3.84 -10.96 7.39
C ILE A 155 -3.92 -10.90 8.93
N GLN A 156 -4.32 -12.00 9.60
CA GLN A 156 -4.38 -12.07 11.06
C GLN A 156 -3.02 -11.80 11.74
N ASP A 157 -1.94 -12.35 11.17
CA ASP A 157 -0.59 -12.13 11.68
C ASP A 157 -0.16 -10.67 11.51
N THR A 158 -0.47 -10.05 10.37
CA THR A 158 -0.20 -8.63 10.14
C THR A 158 -0.99 -7.74 11.12
N LYS A 159 -2.27 -8.07 11.39
CA LYS A 159 -3.07 -7.38 12.41
C LYS A 159 -2.47 -7.55 13.82
N SER A 160 -1.92 -8.71 14.11
CA SER A 160 -1.19 -8.95 15.37
C SER A 160 0.07 -8.09 15.49
N ALA A 161 0.83 -7.93 14.40
CA ALA A 161 2.00 -7.06 14.38
C ALA A 161 1.63 -5.58 14.60
N VAL A 162 0.54 -5.10 14.00
CA VAL A 162 0.06 -3.73 14.25
C VAL A 162 -0.30 -3.53 15.72
N ARG A 163 -1.02 -4.49 16.34
CA ARG A 163 -1.34 -4.44 17.77
C ARG A 163 -0.09 -4.44 18.65
N PHE A 164 0.93 -5.23 18.30
CA PHE A 164 2.22 -5.25 19.00
C PHE A 164 2.88 -3.88 19.04
N PHE A 165 2.91 -3.16 17.92
CA PHE A 165 3.48 -1.81 17.88
C PHE A 165 2.65 -0.80 18.66
N ARG A 166 1.32 -0.94 18.71
CA ARG A 166 0.46 -0.07 19.54
C ARG A 166 0.63 -0.35 21.02
N GLU A 167 0.82 -1.60 21.41
CA GLU A 167 1.18 -1.97 22.78
C GLU A 167 2.52 -1.35 23.19
N ASP A 168 3.56 -1.45 22.34
CA ASP A 168 4.87 -0.82 22.60
C ASP A 168 4.73 0.70 22.75
N TYR A 169 3.96 1.35 21.87
CA TYR A 169 3.72 2.79 21.94
C TYR A 169 3.14 3.21 23.30
N GLU A 170 2.12 2.51 23.80
CA GLU A 170 1.51 2.82 25.09
C GLU A 170 2.42 2.47 26.29
N ASN A 171 3.35 1.53 26.11
CA ASN A 171 4.29 1.09 27.15
C ASN A 171 5.68 1.76 27.10
N GLY A 172 5.80 2.87 26.39
CA GLY A 172 7.03 3.67 26.40
C GLY A 172 7.65 3.91 25.04
N ASN A 173 7.02 3.44 23.96
CA ASN A 173 7.41 3.68 22.57
C ASN A 173 8.90 3.36 22.30
N THR A 174 9.28 2.13 22.62
CA THR A 174 10.68 1.65 22.50
C THR A 174 11.21 1.82 21.08
N TYR A 175 10.35 1.64 20.08
CA TYR A 175 10.70 1.71 18.67
C TYR A 175 10.56 3.12 18.06
N GLY A 176 10.06 4.11 18.82
CA GLY A 176 9.96 5.50 18.41
C GLY A 176 9.04 5.68 17.19
N ILE A 177 7.85 5.08 17.23
CA ILE A 177 6.86 5.15 16.15
C ILE A 177 5.71 6.10 16.48
N ASP A 178 5.08 6.63 15.43
CA ASP A 178 3.80 7.33 15.49
C ASP A 178 2.68 6.36 15.07
N THR A 179 1.91 5.88 16.03
CA THR A 179 0.81 4.93 15.76
C THR A 179 -0.37 5.51 15.02
N SER A 180 -0.40 6.83 14.79
CA SER A 180 -1.35 7.49 13.88
C SER A 180 -0.91 7.42 12.41
N LYS A 181 0.25 6.81 12.12
CA LYS A 181 0.89 6.75 10.79
C LYS A 181 1.51 5.37 10.55
N ILE A 182 0.67 4.34 10.49
CA ILE A 182 1.07 2.96 10.18
C ILE A 182 0.66 2.65 8.73
N ILE A 183 1.61 2.19 7.94
CA ILE A 183 1.46 1.89 6.52
C ILE A 183 1.79 0.42 6.27
N LEU A 184 1.01 -0.25 5.43
CA LEU A 184 1.35 -1.56 4.89
C LEU A 184 1.91 -1.43 3.47
N SER A 185 3.03 -2.08 3.20
CA SER A 185 3.64 -2.13 1.88
C SER A 185 3.96 -3.58 1.52
N GLY A 186 3.20 -4.15 0.60
CA GLY A 186 3.29 -5.57 0.28
C GLY A 186 3.76 -5.85 -1.13
N GLN A 187 4.65 -6.85 -1.28
CA GLN A 187 5.19 -7.33 -2.55
C GLN A 187 4.56 -8.69 -2.90
N GLY A 188 4.03 -8.85 -4.10
CA GLY A 188 3.42 -10.11 -4.55
C GLY A 188 2.33 -10.61 -3.61
N SER A 189 2.52 -11.78 -2.99
CA SER A 189 1.61 -12.30 -1.96
C SER A 189 1.44 -11.35 -0.77
N GLY A 190 2.49 -10.61 -0.38
CA GLY A 190 2.37 -9.53 0.61
C GLY A 190 1.45 -8.39 0.16
N GLY A 191 1.39 -8.11 -1.15
CA GLY A 191 0.44 -7.15 -1.72
C GLY A 191 -1.02 -7.59 -1.58
N TRP A 192 -1.27 -8.89 -1.71
CA TRP A 192 -2.59 -9.50 -1.43
C TRP A 192 -2.95 -9.40 0.05
N VAL A 193 -1.98 -9.64 0.95
CA VAL A 193 -2.18 -9.48 2.40
C VAL A 193 -2.53 -8.03 2.72
N ALA A 194 -1.79 -7.08 2.17
CA ALA A 194 -1.98 -5.65 2.43
C ALA A 194 -3.37 -5.16 1.97
N LEU A 195 -3.79 -5.51 0.74
CA LEU A 195 -5.12 -5.15 0.23
C LEU A 195 -6.24 -5.89 0.97
N GLY A 196 -6.07 -7.19 1.23
CA GLY A 196 -7.03 -7.97 2.02
C GLY A 196 -7.17 -7.49 3.45
N TYR A 197 -6.08 -6.98 4.05
CA TYR A 197 -6.11 -6.34 5.38
C TYR A 197 -7.07 -5.14 5.41
N ALA A 198 -7.04 -4.33 4.36
CA ALA A 198 -7.86 -3.12 4.25
C ALA A 198 -9.33 -3.40 3.96
N THR A 199 -9.69 -4.59 3.45
CA THR A 199 -11.00 -4.85 2.86
C THR A 199 -11.76 -6.02 3.49
N VAL A 200 -11.11 -6.84 4.35
CA VAL A 200 -11.77 -7.97 5.02
C VAL A 200 -12.06 -7.61 6.47
N ASP A 201 -13.30 -7.25 6.75
CA ASP A 201 -13.76 -6.84 8.07
C ASP A 201 -15.10 -7.45 8.49
N LYS A 202 -15.71 -8.31 7.64
CA LYS A 202 -17.03 -8.89 7.87
C LYS A 202 -17.11 -10.37 7.53
N TYR A 203 -17.90 -11.11 8.31
CA TYR A 203 -18.15 -12.53 8.04
C TYR A 203 -18.76 -12.79 6.65
N ALA A 204 -19.61 -11.89 6.16
CA ALA A 204 -20.23 -12.00 4.84
C ALA A 204 -19.22 -12.05 3.69
N GLU A 205 -18.09 -11.39 3.83
CA GLU A 205 -17.02 -11.32 2.83
C GLU A 205 -16.29 -12.64 2.65
N ILE A 206 -16.07 -13.36 3.73
CA ILE A 206 -15.41 -14.68 3.72
C ILE A 206 -16.39 -15.83 3.47
N THR A 207 -17.68 -15.56 3.30
CA THR A 207 -18.74 -16.53 3.03
C THR A 207 -19.50 -16.26 1.73
N LEU A 208 -18.92 -15.50 0.79
CA LEU A 208 -19.45 -15.37 -0.57
C LEU A 208 -19.59 -16.75 -1.23
N PRO A 209 -20.51 -16.95 -2.18
CA PRO A 209 -20.75 -18.26 -2.81
C PRO A 209 -19.48 -18.96 -3.32
N LYS A 210 -18.52 -18.22 -3.85
CA LYS A 210 -17.22 -18.77 -4.32
C LYS A 210 -16.27 -19.19 -3.19
N PHE A 211 -16.56 -18.82 -1.96
CA PHE A 211 -15.81 -19.18 -0.75
C PHE A 211 -16.54 -20.21 0.11
N LEU A 212 -17.50 -20.90 -0.49
CA LEU A 212 -18.22 -22.02 0.13
C LEU A 212 -17.83 -23.34 -0.56
N ASP A 213 -17.69 -24.39 0.23
CA ASP A 213 -17.59 -25.75 -0.26
C ASP A 213 -18.98 -26.40 -0.19
N VAL A 214 -19.35 -27.07 -1.29
CA VAL A 214 -20.63 -27.78 -1.38
C VAL A 214 -20.34 -29.26 -1.58
N ASP A 215 -20.65 -30.07 -0.58
CA ASP A 215 -20.53 -31.53 -0.69
C ASP A 215 -21.45 -32.03 -1.81
N PRO A 216 -20.90 -32.60 -2.90
CA PRO A 216 -21.70 -33.03 -4.05
C PRO A 216 -22.65 -34.19 -3.76
N THR A 217 -22.44 -34.90 -2.64
CA THR A 217 -23.25 -36.07 -2.24
C THR A 217 -24.41 -35.68 -1.34
N THR A 218 -24.15 -34.82 -0.39
CA THR A 218 -25.13 -34.46 0.65
C THR A 218 -25.78 -33.10 0.40
N GLY A 219 -25.18 -32.25 -0.43
CA GLY A 219 -25.55 -30.84 -0.62
C GLY A 219 -25.21 -29.96 0.59
N ALA A 220 -24.46 -30.47 1.55
CA ALA A 220 -24.04 -29.67 2.70
C ALA A 220 -23.10 -28.55 2.25
N VAL A 221 -23.36 -27.32 2.77
CA VAL A 221 -22.60 -26.11 2.47
C VAL A 221 -21.76 -25.77 3.69
N THR A 222 -20.44 -25.63 3.50
CA THR A 222 -19.49 -25.21 4.52
C THR A 222 -18.66 -24.04 4.04
N ALA A 223 -18.35 -23.08 4.92
CA ALA A 223 -17.43 -21.98 4.58
C ALA A 223 -16.00 -22.52 4.45
N LEU A 224 -15.24 -22.03 3.45
CA LEU A 224 -13.82 -22.37 3.31
C LEU A 224 -13.01 -21.85 4.50
N ILE A 225 -13.42 -20.71 5.08
CA ILE A 225 -12.86 -20.15 6.30
C ILE A 225 -13.78 -20.53 7.46
N ASP A 226 -13.32 -21.41 8.31
CA ASP A 226 -14.00 -21.75 9.58
C ASP A 226 -13.42 -20.91 10.72
N THR A 227 -14.14 -19.86 11.10
CA THR A 227 -13.70 -18.95 12.16
C THR A 227 -13.68 -19.61 13.54
N THR A 228 -14.38 -20.73 13.74
CA THR A 228 -14.30 -21.51 14.98
C THR A 228 -13.01 -22.31 15.08
N GLU A 229 -12.36 -22.59 13.95
CA GLU A 229 -11.05 -23.23 13.86
C GLU A 229 -9.93 -22.18 13.87
N ILE A 230 -9.93 -21.23 12.91
CA ILE A 230 -8.78 -20.35 12.66
C ILE A 230 -8.96 -18.91 13.16
N GLY A 231 -10.05 -18.61 13.87
CA GLY A 231 -10.34 -17.27 14.39
C GLY A 231 -11.06 -16.36 13.39
N ASP A 232 -11.51 -15.20 13.87
CA ASP A 232 -12.09 -14.16 13.02
C ASP A 232 -11.01 -13.37 12.23
N TRP A 233 -11.45 -12.43 11.39
CA TRP A 233 -10.56 -11.62 10.54
C TRP A 233 -9.58 -10.72 11.32
N ASP A 234 -9.87 -10.41 12.59
CA ASP A 234 -8.98 -9.68 13.48
C ASP A 234 -8.02 -10.59 14.26
N GLY A 235 -8.14 -11.92 14.08
CA GLY A 235 -7.32 -12.92 14.76
C GLY A 235 -7.79 -13.23 16.18
N TYR A 236 -9.06 -12.98 16.50
CA TYR A 236 -9.64 -13.37 17.77
C TYR A 236 -10.37 -14.72 17.66
N GLY A 237 -10.36 -15.47 18.78
CA GLY A 237 -11.00 -16.79 18.85
C GLY A 237 -10.27 -17.86 18.04
N GLY A 238 -11.00 -18.95 17.71
CA GLY A 238 -10.47 -20.09 16.96
C GLY A 238 -9.68 -21.08 17.82
N SER A 239 -9.97 -22.38 17.63
CA SER A 239 -9.28 -23.45 18.38
C SER A 239 -7.83 -23.68 17.95
N MET A 240 -7.49 -23.23 16.73
CA MET A 240 -6.16 -23.30 16.10
C MET A 240 -5.60 -21.91 15.78
N ASN A 241 -5.87 -20.96 16.67
CA ASN A 241 -5.35 -19.60 16.58
C ASN A 241 -4.91 -19.11 17.97
N THR A 242 -3.79 -18.41 18.02
CA THR A 242 -3.33 -17.71 19.21
C THR A 242 -3.66 -16.24 19.07
N VAL A 243 -4.43 -15.71 20.03
CA VAL A 243 -4.71 -14.27 20.08
C VAL A 243 -3.48 -13.54 20.61
N ASN A 244 -2.78 -12.82 19.73
CA ASN A 244 -1.61 -12.03 20.10
C ASN A 244 -2.04 -10.60 20.40
N THR A 245 -1.50 -10.03 21.48
CA THR A 245 -1.64 -8.62 21.89
C THR A 245 -3.11 -8.14 21.83
N PRO A 246 -4.02 -8.74 22.61
CA PRO A 246 -5.42 -8.36 22.59
C PRO A 246 -5.65 -7.00 23.25
N GLY A 247 -6.70 -6.29 22.82
CA GLY A 247 -7.15 -5.04 23.44
C GLY A 247 -6.59 -3.78 22.78
N TYR A 248 -5.70 -3.91 21.80
CA TYR A 248 -5.19 -2.79 20.99
C TYR A 248 -5.86 -2.77 19.62
N SER A 249 -5.98 -1.55 19.03
CA SER A 249 -6.46 -1.39 17.66
C SER A 249 -5.46 -1.96 16.64
N ASN A 250 -5.99 -2.45 15.54
CA ASN A 250 -5.19 -2.85 14.38
C ASN A 250 -5.35 -1.88 13.20
N ASP A 251 -5.82 -0.64 13.43
CA ASP A 251 -5.99 0.35 12.37
C ASP A 251 -4.66 0.71 11.70
N VAL A 252 -4.69 0.84 10.39
CA VAL A 252 -3.62 1.35 9.55
C VAL A 252 -4.13 2.50 8.68
N HIS A 253 -3.23 3.28 8.06
CA HIS A 253 -3.61 4.58 7.48
C HIS A 253 -3.39 4.65 5.97
N MET A 254 -2.67 3.70 5.40
CA MET A 254 -2.45 3.57 3.96
C MET A 254 -2.00 2.16 3.61
N VAL A 255 -2.40 1.70 2.43
CA VAL A 255 -1.92 0.44 1.83
C VAL A 255 -1.24 0.70 0.49
N CYS A 256 -0.05 0.12 0.33
CA CYS A 256 0.73 0.11 -0.91
C CYS A 256 0.92 -1.34 -1.38
N SER A 257 0.54 -1.65 -2.61
CA SER A 257 0.58 -3.01 -3.15
C SER A 257 1.45 -3.10 -4.41
N MET A 258 2.34 -4.07 -4.45
CA MET A 258 3.17 -4.39 -5.61
C MET A 258 2.71 -5.74 -6.18
N GLY A 259 1.89 -5.74 -7.24
CA GLY A 259 1.39 -6.96 -7.88
C GLY A 259 0.38 -7.73 -7.02
N GLY A 260 -0.45 -7.07 -6.24
CA GLY A 260 -1.49 -7.69 -5.41
C GLY A 260 -2.89 -7.56 -5.99
N GLY A 261 -3.85 -8.09 -5.24
CA GLY A 261 -5.28 -8.04 -5.55
C GLY A 261 -6.12 -8.40 -4.33
N ILE A 262 -7.42 -8.56 -4.51
CA ILE A 262 -8.36 -9.00 -3.47
C ILE A 262 -9.20 -10.17 -3.93
N GLY A 263 -9.70 -10.95 -2.99
CA GLY A 263 -10.48 -12.16 -3.26
C GLY A 263 -11.81 -11.90 -3.96
N ASP A 264 -12.43 -10.77 -3.73
CA ASP A 264 -13.65 -10.33 -4.40
C ASP A 264 -13.74 -8.80 -4.38
N LEU A 265 -14.16 -8.21 -5.49
CA LEU A 265 -14.29 -6.76 -5.59
C LEU A 265 -15.36 -6.20 -4.63
N SER A 266 -16.35 -7.01 -4.21
CA SER A 266 -17.38 -6.59 -3.26
C SER A 266 -16.85 -6.32 -1.85
N TRP A 267 -15.68 -6.87 -1.50
CA TRP A 267 -15.02 -6.59 -0.21
C TRP A 267 -14.68 -5.10 -0.02
N LEU A 268 -14.41 -4.40 -1.13
CA LEU A 268 -14.06 -2.99 -1.10
C LEU A 268 -15.33 -2.14 -0.98
N GLU A 269 -15.48 -1.44 0.12
CA GLU A 269 -16.61 -0.56 0.45
C GLU A 269 -16.19 0.91 0.59
N ALA A 270 -17.15 1.81 0.68
CA ALA A 270 -16.87 3.22 0.93
C ALA A 270 -16.44 3.45 2.39
N GLY A 271 -15.38 4.21 2.58
CA GLY A 271 -14.80 4.50 3.91
C GLY A 271 -13.59 3.65 4.24
N GLU A 272 -13.15 2.77 3.33
CA GLU A 272 -11.87 2.07 3.46
C GLU A 272 -10.68 3.04 3.39
N ILE A 273 -9.56 2.60 3.96
CA ILE A 273 -8.32 3.37 3.97
C ILE A 273 -7.78 3.63 2.55
N PRO A 274 -7.07 4.73 2.32
CA PRO A 274 -6.44 5.03 1.04
C PRO A 274 -5.48 3.92 0.60
N MET A 275 -5.46 3.64 -0.71
CA MET A 275 -4.61 2.59 -1.26
C MET A 275 -4.03 2.97 -2.61
N CYS A 276 -2.85 2.45 -2.92
CA CYS A 276 -2.25 2.56 -4.25
C CYS A 276 -1.47 1.29 -4.62
N ALA A 277 -1.19 1.14 -5.91
CA ALA A 277 -0.51 -0.05 -6.40
C ALA A 277 0.47 0.26 -7.54
N VAL A 278 1.47 -0.63 -7.68
CA VAL A 278 2.21 -0.84 -8.92
C VAL A 278 1.96 -2.28 -9.38
N HIS A 279 1.83 -2.52 -10.70
CA HIS A 279 1.53 -3.86 -11.20
C HIS A 279 1.87 -4.00 -12.68
N CYS A 280 2.40 -5.15 -13.10
CA CYS A 280 2.60 -5.46 -14.51
C CYS A 280 1.28 -5.89 -15.15
N PRO A 281 0.78 -5.21 -16.20
CA PRO A 281 -0.48 -5.59 -16.84
C PRO A 281 -0.50 -7.02 -17.40
N THR A 282 0.65 -7.56 -17.74
CA THR A 282 0.80 -8.92 -18.30
C THR A 282 1.31 -9.94 -17.28
N ASP A 283 1.13 -9.69 -15.97
CA ASP A 283 1.50 -10.62 -14.91
C ASP A 283 0.73 -11.94 -15.03
N PRO A 284 1.42 -13.08 -15.20
CA PRO A 284 0.78 -14.39 -15.36
C PRO A 284 0.36 -15.04 -14.03
N VAL A 285 0.81 -14.50 -12.90
CA VAL A 285 0.58 -15.06 -11.56
C VAL A 285 -0.53 -14.28 -10.84
N ALA A 286 -0.40 -12.96 -10.80
CA ALA A 286 -1.39 -12.06 -10.22
C ALA A 286 -2.08 -11.27 -11.35
N ILE A 287 -3.35 -11.60 -11.61
CA ILE A 287 -4.09 -10.91 -12.68
C ILE A 287 -4.20 -9.41 -12.43
N TYR A 288 -4.05 -8.60 -13.47
CA TYR A 288 -4.08 -7.14 -13.36
C TYR A 288 -5.51 -6.58 -13.23
N THR A 289 -6.46 -7.14 -13.98
CA THR A 289 -7.90 -6.84 -13.90
C THR A 289 -8.62 -7.88 -13.04
N THR A 290 -9.87 -8.21 -13.34
CA THR A 290 -10.58 -9.33 -12.67
C THR A 290 -10.49 -10.59 -13.54
N GLY A 291 -10.06 -11.69 -12.93
CA GLY A 291 -9.87 -12.95 -13.67
C GLY A 291 -9.36 -14.10 -12.79
N ASN A 292 -8.61 -14.98 -13.44
CA ASN A 292 -8.12 -16.22 -12.83
C ASN A 292 -6.73 -16.04 -12.22
N VAL A 293 -6.51 -16.65 -11.06
CA VAL A 293 -5.17 -16.76 -10.46
C VAL A 293 -4.63 -18.16 -10.70
N SER A 294 -3.43 -18.22 -11.29
CA SER A 294 -2.70 -19.45 -11.52
C SER A 294 -1.31 -19.37 -10.89
N VAL A 295 -0.91 -20.43 -10.21
CA VAL A 295 0.44 -20.55 -9.63
C VAL A 295 1.22 -21.56 -10.47
N PRO A 296 2.45 -21.25 -10.93
CA PRO A 296 3.21 -22.13 -11.81
C PRO A 296 3.32 -23.58 -11.32
N SER A 297 3.54 -23.79 -10.02
CA SER A 297 3.67 -25.11 -9.39
C SER A 297 2.35 -25.85 -9.18
N ALA A 298 1.18 -25.19 -9.33
CA ALA A 298 -0.12 -25.75 -8.95
C ALA A 298 -1.22 -25.58 -10.02
N GLY A 299 -0.97 -24.79 -11.07
CA GLY A 299 -1.95 -24.47 -12.11
C GLY A 299 -3.02 -23.47 -11.64
N LEU A 300 -4.21 -23.54 -12.22
CA LEU A 300 -5.35 -22.70 -11.84
C LEU A 300 -5.76 -22.97 -10.39
N ILE A 301 -5.84 -21.92 -9.60
CA ILE A 301 -6.19 -21.98 -8.16
C ILE A 301 -7.60 -21.49 -7.92
N THR A 302 -7.94 -20.30 -8.42
CA THR A 302 -9.23 -19.66 -8.19
C THR A 302 -9.60 -18.74 -9.35
N THR A 303 -10.86 -18.38 -9.42
CA THR A 303 -11.45 -17.52 -10.47
C THR A 303 -12.09 -16.28 -9.86
N ASP A 304 -12.36 -15.29 -10.71
CA ASP A 304 -13.06 -14.06 -10.35
C ASP A 304 -12.38 -13.28 -9.20
N ILE A 305 -11.05 -13.25 -9.22
CA ILE A 305 -10.23 -12.49 -8.31
C ILE A 305 -9.95 -11.11 -8.93
N SER A 306 -9.96 -10.05 -8.14
CA SER A 306 -9.77 -8.69 -8.64
C SER A 306 -8.35 -8.21 -8.39
N GLY A 307 -7.66 -7.88 -9.49
CA GLY A 307 -6.31 -7.32 -9.48
C GLY A 307 -6.28 -5.82 -9.24
N SER A 308 -5.07 -5.27 -9.21
CA SER A 308 -4.83 -3.88 -8.79
C SER A 308 -5.57 -2.84 -9.62
N TYR A 309 -5.80 -3.07 -10.92
CA TYR A 309 -6.53 -2.14 -11.78
C TYR A 309 -7.98 -1.95 -11.31
N ASP A 310 -8.73 -3.05 -11.18
CA ASP A 310 -10.15 -2.97 -10.78
C ASP A 310 -10.31 -2.53 -9.33
N VAL A 311 -9.37 -2.93 -8.45
CA VAL A 311 -9.35 -2.50 -7.06
C VAL A 311 -9.17 -0.98 -6.96
N MET A 312 -8.17 -0.40 -7.65
CA MET A 312 -7.95 1.04 -7.61
C MET A 312 -9.06 1.83 -8.32
N ALA A 313 -9.60 1.30 -9.42
CA ALA A 313 -10.76 1.91 -10.09
C ALA A 313 -11.96 2.00 -9.14
N LYS A 314 -12.26 0.93 -8.39
CA LYS A 314 -13.35 0.93 -7.42
C LYS A 314 -13.06 1.80 -6.19
N ALA A 315 -11.83 1.77 -5.65
CA ALA A 315 -11.44 2.62 -4.51
C ALA A 315 -11.60 4.11 -4.85
N ASN A 316 -11.18 4.51 -6.05
CA ASN A 316 -11.36 5.88 -6.53
C ASN A 316 -12.86 6.24 -6.70
N LEU A 317 -13.67 5.33 -7.26
CA LEU A 317 -15.10 5.52 -7.43
C LEU A 317 -15.84 5.69 -6.10
N LEU A 318 -15.44 4.97 -5.08
CA LEU A 318 -16.02 5.01 -3.74
C LEU A 318 -15.55 6.23 -2.90
N GLY A 319 -14.56 7.00 -3.39
CA GLY A 319 -13.99 8.14 -2.70
C GLY A 319 -12.92 7.78 -1.66
N ASN A 320 -12.54 6.51 -1.52
CA ASN A 320 -11.54 6.06 -0.54
C ASN A 320 -10.17 6.71 -0.79
N ASN A 321 -9.87 7.03 -2.04
CA ASN A 321 -8.63 7.65 -2.49
C ASN A 321 -8.73 9.19 -2.71
N ASP A 322 -9.83 9.85 -2.33
CA ASP A 322 -10.01 11.29 -2.57
C ASP A 322 -8.91 12.14 -1.92
N ILE A 323 -8.38 11.70 -0.78
CA ILE A 323 -7.25 12.34 -0.12
C ILE A 323 -5.99 12.39 -1.02
N LEU A 324 -5.85 11.49 -1.98
CA LEU A 324 -4.73 11.41 -2.91
C LEU A 324 -4.90 12.30 -4.15
N ALA A 325 -6.07 12.94 -4.34
CA ALA A 325 -6.34 13.79 -5.50
C ALA A 325 -5.29 14.90 -5.73
N PRO A 326 -4.74 15.59 -4.70
CA PRO A 326 -3.69 16.58 -4.90
C PRO A 326 -2.38 15.99 -5.45
N VAL A 327 -2.02 14.75 -5.07
CA VAL A 327 -0.86 14.05 -5.61
C VAL A 327 -1.11 13.69 -7.07
N ASN A 328 -2.30 13.19 -7.40
CA ASN A 328 -2.69 12.85 -8.76
C ASN A 328 -2.75 14.06 -9.70
N ALA A 329 -3.06 15.25 -9.18
CA ALA A 329 -2.97 16.52 -9.91
C ALA A 329 -1.56 17.11 -9.95
N GLY A 330 -0.59 16.49 -9.27
CA GLY A 330 0.80 16.94 -9.17
C GLY A 330 1.58 16.78 -10.46
N THR A 331 2.79 17.35 -10.47
CA THR A 331 3.71 17.32 -11.61
C THR A 331 5.01 16.58 -11.32
N ASP A 332 5.03 15.80 -10.24
CA ASP A 332 6.20 14.99 -9.91
C ASP A 332 6.44 13.90 -10.98
N PRO A 333 7.69 13.51 -11.22
CA PRO A 333 8.04 12.63 -12.34
C PRO A 333 7.41 11.22 -12.22
N TYR A 334 7.18 10.73 -11.01
CA TYR A 334 6.64 9.37 -10.80
C TYR A 334 5.14 9.33 -11.04
N THR A 335 4.40 10.35 -10.59
CA THR A 335 2.96 10.46 -10.88
C THR A 335 2.72 10.68 -12.37
N LEU A 336 3.51 11.55 -13.04
CA LEU A 336 3.42 11.74 -14.49
C LEU A 336 3.74 10.47 -15.27
N ALA A 337 4.76 9.71 -14.83
CA ALA A 337 5.11 8.43 -15.46
C ALA A 337 3.98 7.39 -15.29
N ALA A 338 3.35 7.32 -14.10
CA ALA A 338 2.23 6.43 -13.84
C ALA A 338 1.01 6.76 -14.71
N GLN A 339 0.68 8.04 -14.85
CA GLN A 339 -0.41 8.52 -15.70
C GLN A 339 -0.14 8.21 -17.18
N ALA A 340 1.07 8.47 -17.67
CA ALA A 340 1.45 8.13 -19.02
C ALA A 340 1.39 6.61 -19.29
N ALA A 341 1.84 5.79 -18.34
CA ALA A 341 1.75 4.34 -18.41
C ALA A 341 0.29 3.85 -18.38
N SER A 342 -0.57 4.48 -17.57
CA SER A 342 -2.00 4.15 -17.51
C SER A 342 -2.72 4.47 -18.84
N VAL A 343 -2.36 5.57 -19.49
CA VAL A 343 -2.85 5.90 -20.85
C VAL A 343 -2.35 4.85 -21.87
N ASN A 344 -1.09 4.42 -21.78
CA ASN A 344 -0.51 3.43 -22.69
C ASN A 344 -1.09 2.02 -22.47
N ALA A 345 -1.53 1.68 -21.25
CA ALA A 345 -2.15 0.40 -20.94
C ALA A 345 -3.58 0.30 -21.50
N ASN A 346 -4.26 1.44 -21.75
CA ASN A 346 -5.62 1.46 -22.27
C ASN A 346 -5.71 0.73 -23.62
N GLY A 347 -6.59 -0.24 -23.70
CA GLY A 347 -6.79 -1.10 -24.88
C GLY A 347 -5.78 -2.23 -25.03
N MET A 348 -4.77 -2.34 -24.17
CA MET A 348 -3.98 -3.57 -24.05
C MET A 348 -4.84 -4.68 -23.46
N SER A 349 -4.44 -5.92 -23.65
CA SER A 349 -5.01 -7.04 -22.90
C SER A 349 -4.10 -7.38 -21.72
N ASP A 350 -4.69 -7.71 -20.58
CA ASP A 350 -3.96 -8.34 -19.49
C ASP A 350 -3.50 -9.76 -19.89
N PHE A 351 -2.81 -10.46 -18.99
CA PHE A 351 -2.34 -11.83 -19.26
C PHE A 351 -3.49 -12.80 -19.51
N GLY A 352 -4.66 -12.60 -18.92
CA GLY A 352 -5.87 -13.40 -19.11
C GLY A 352 -6.60 -13.09 -20.43
N GLY A 353 -6.17 -12.09 -21.18
CA GLY A 353 -6.80 -11.64 -22.42
C GLY A 353 -7.94 -10.62 -22.21
N THR A 354 -8.17 -10.15 -20.99
CA THR A 354 -9.17 -9.12 -20.67
C THR A 354 -8.67 -7.75 -21.13
N PRO A 355 -9.44 -6.99 -21.91
CA PRO A 355 -9.06 -5.64 -22.31
C PRO A 355 -8.97 -4.70 -21.08
N ILE A 356 -7.87 -3.98 -20.96
CA ILE A 356 -7.68 -2.94 -19.96
C ILE A 356 -8.46 -1.71 -20.39
N GLY A 357 -9.28 -1.17 -19.51
CA GLY A 357 -10.16 -0.03 -19.75
C GLY A 357 -9.46 1.32 -19.68
N ALA A 358 -10.24 2.36 -19.39
CA ALA A 358 -9.76 3.74 -19.29
C ALA A 358 -8.64 3.89 -18.24
N PRO A 359 -7.78 4.91 -18.36
CA PRO A 359 -6.76 5.22 -17.37
C PRO A 359 -7.34 5.35 -15.96
N VAL A 360 -6.65 4.78 -14.98
CA VAL A 360 -7.04 4.79 -13.56
C VAL A 360 -5.92 5.42 -12.74
N ASP A 361 -6.26 6.35 -11.86
CA ASP A 361 -5.34 6.92 -10.88
C ASP A 361 -5.06 5.92 -9.75
N ASN A 362 -3.94 6.13 -9.05
CA ASN A 362 -3.49 5.32 -7.90
C ASN A 362 -3.07 3.89 -8.26
N VAL A 363 -3.00 3.55 -9.52
CA VAL A 363 -2.28 2.38 -10.02
C VAL A 363 -1.23 2.80 -11.04
N PHE A 364 0.00 2.29 -10.89
CA PHE A 364 1.10 2.50 -11.84
C PHE A 364 1.35 1.20 -12.61
N PRO A 365 0.86 1.08 -13.84
CA PRO A 365 1.11 -0.11 -14.65
C PRO A 365 2.57 -0.13 -15.13
N TYR A 366 3.31 -1.17 -14.78
CA TYR A 366 4.65 -1.41 -15.32
C TYR A 366 4.57 -2.16 -16.64
N ILE A 367 4.53 -1.40 -17.74
CA ILE A 367 4.53 -1.95 -19.10
C ILE A 367 5.98 -2.25 -19.46
N THR A 368 6.37 -3.51 -19.32
CA THR A 368 7.69 -4.00 -19.68
C THR A 368 7.73 -4.44 -21.16
N GLY A 369 8.92 -4.58 -21.73
CA GLY A 369 9.08 -5.13 -23.08
C GLY A 369 8.88 -6.67 -23.15
N ASN A 370 8.70 -7.34 -22.03
CA ASN A 370 8.65 -8.78 -21.91
C ASN A 370 7.22 -9.23 -21.59
N PRO A 371 6.51 -9.90 -22.52
CA PRO A 371 5.19 -10.45 -22.21
C PRO A 371 5.28 -11.51 -21.09
N GLY A 372 4.41 -11.40 -20.09
CA GLY A 372 4.40 -12.30 -18.93
C GLY A 372 5.42 -11.95 -17.85
N GLU A 373 6.00 -10.75 -17.87
CA GLU A 373 6.78 -10.24 -16.74
C GLU A 373 5.87 -9.86 -15.59
N ALA A 374 6.24 -10.30 -14.36
CA ALA A 374 5.43 -10.12 -13.15
C ALA A 374 6.07 -9.16 -12.14
N SER A 375 7.38 -9.27 -11.93
CA SER A 375 8.08 -8.64 -10.80
C SER A 375 9.40 -8.01 -11.25
N PRO A 376 9.40 -6.91 -12.05
CA PRO A 376 10.63 -6.30 -12.56
C PRO A 376 11.52 -5.71 -11.45
N TRP A 377 10.97 -5.48 -10.27
CA TRP A 377 11.68 -5.07 -9.05
C TRP A 377 12.39 -6.20 -8.33
N ASP A 378 12.11 -7.48 -8.67
CA ASP A 378 12.68 -8.61 -7.97
C ASP A 378 14.08 -8.96 -8.49
N PHE A 379 14.96 -9.38 -7.59
CA PHE A 379 16.27 -9.89 -7.94
C PHE A 379 16.81 -10.85 -6.88
N TRP A 380 17.67 -11.75 -7.31
CA TRP A 380 18.28 -12.76 -6.46
C TRP A 380 19.70 -13.08 -6.93
N ASP A 381 20.52 -13.64 -6.04
CA ASP A 381 21.79 -14.24 -6.38
C ASP A 381 21.64 -15.77 -6.47
N PRO A 382 21.80 -16.38 -7.66
CA PRO A 382 21.62 -17.82 -7.84
C PRO A 382 22.51 -18.68 -6.92
N ALA A 383 23.71 -18.20 -6.53
CA ALA A 383 24.59 -18.93 -5.63
C ALA A 383 24.03 -18.94 -4.20
N THR A 384 23.47 -17.84 -3.73
CA THR A 384 22.77 -17.74 -2.45
C THR A 384 21.54 -18.63 -2.42
N VAL A 385 20.74 -18.65 -3.49
CA VAL A 385 19.56 -19.51 -3.61
C VAL A 385 19.94 -20.99 -3.58
N GLU A 386 21.00 -21.39 -4.28
CA GLU A 386 21.54 -22.75 -4.24
C GLU A 386 22.05 -23.14 -2.84
N PHE A 387 22.71 -22.20 -2.14
CA PHE A 387 23.15 -22.41 -0.74
C PHE A 387 21.94 -22.63 0.18
N ILE A 388 20.90 -21.83 0.06
CA ILE A 388 19.65 -22.01 0.84
C ILE A 388 19.06 -23.37 0.57
N ALA A 389 18.90 -23.75 -0.71
CA ALA A 389 18.30 -25.03 -1.10
C ALA A 389 19.08 -26.21 -0.52
N THR A 390 20.40 -26.21 -0.66
CA THR A 390 21.23 -27.38 -0.31
C THR A 390 21.66 -27.42 1.15
N SER A 391 22.11 -26.28 1.69
CA SER A 391 22.73 -26.20 3.03
C SER A 391 21.73 -25.88 4.14
N VAL A 392 20.66 -25.15 3.84
CA VAL A 392 19.64 -24.79 4.84
C VAL A 392 18.46 -25.78 4.78
N LEU A 393 17.95 -26.04 3.57
CA LEU A 393 16.76 -26.90 3.37
C LEU A 393 17.12 -28.37 3.17
N GLY A 394 18.38 -28.73 2.94
CA GLY A 394 18.82 -30.10 2.73
C GLY A 394 18.34 -30.74 1.43
N LEU A 395 18.01 -29.93 0.43
CA LEU A 395 17.52 -30.37 -0.86
C LEU A 395 18.68 -30.83 -1.78
N PRO A 396 18.40 -31.61 -2.82
CA PRO A 396 19.42 -32.03 -3.77
C PRO A 396 20.15 -30.85 -4.45
N ALA A 397 21.44 -31.04 -4.74
CA ALA A 397 22.24 -30.06 -5.47
C ALA A 397 21.60 -29.74 -6.83
N GLY A 398 21.61 -28.47 -7.21
CA GLY A 398 20.99 -27.94 -8.42
C GLY A 398 19.53 -27.48 -8.25
N THR A 399 18.89 -27.74 -7.09
CA THR A 399 17.49 -27.36 -6.85
C THR A 399 17.31 -25.83 -6.82
N GLY A 400 18.20 -25.12 -6.13
CA GLY A 400 18.17 -23.65 -6.06
C GLY A 400 18.52 -23.00 -7.41
N THR A 401 19.47 -23.60 -8.13
CA THR A 401 19.83 -23.20 -9.50
C THR A 401 18.64 -23.36 -10.45
N GLN A 402 17.90 -24.46 -10.34
CA GLN A 402 16.71 -24.70 -11.15
C GLN A 402 15.63 -23.65 -10.84
N ALA A 403 15.31 -23.42 -9.56
CA ALA A 403 14.34 -22.40 -9.15
C ALA A 403 14.73 -21.01 -9.66
N SER A 404 16.02 -20.66 -9.59
CA SER A 404 16.55 -19.39 -10.12
C SER A 404 16.34 -19.25 -11.64
N ASN A 405 16.55 -20.32 -12.40
CA ASN A 405 16.37 -20.33 -13.84
C ASN A 405 14.88 -20.29 -14.25
N ASP A 406 14.04 -21.03 -13.53
CA ASP A 406 12.60 -21.08 -13.79
C ASP A 406 11.94 -19.72 -13.58
N ALA A 407 12.39 -18.96 -12.58
CA ALA A 407 11.89 -17.62 -12.29
C ALA A 407 12.25 -16.58 -13.37
N LEU A 408 13.27 -16.82 -14.20
CA LEU A 408 13.57 -15.94 -15.34
C LEU A 408 12.46 -15.91 -16.40
N VAL A 409 11.49 -16.84 -16.35
CA VAL A 409 10.31 -16.79 -17.23
C VAL A 409 9.45 -15.56 -16.95
N THR A 410 9.37 -15.14 -15.68
CA THR A 410 8.59 -13.97 -15.26
C THR A 410 9.45 -12.73 -14.96
N ASN A 411 10.76 -12.84 -15.10
CA ASN A 411 11.73 -11.72 -14.98
C ASN A 411 12.99 -12.01 -15.82
N PRO A 412 12.87 -12.02 -17.17
CA PRO A 412 13.88 -12.62 -18.07
C PRO A 412 15.22 -11.87 -18.11
N ASP A 413 15.21 -10.59 -17.82
CA ASP A 413 16.39 -9.72 -17.76
C ASP A 413 16.70 -9.26 -16.32
N MET A 414 16.37 -10.15 -15.35
CA MET A 414 16.63 -9.92 -13.92
C MET A 414 18.07 -9.46 -13.69
N GLY A 415 18.20 -8.42 -12.88
CA GLY A 415 19.49 -7.88 -12.49
C GLY A 415 19.37 -6.69 -11.56
N LEU A 416 20.39 -6.50 -10.72
CA LEU A 416 20.41 -5.48 -9.67
C LEU A 416 20.07 -4.07 -10.20
N ALA A 417 20.66 -3.66 -11.32
CA ALA A 417 20.43 -2.32 -11.86
C ALA A 417 18.98 -2.10 -12.30
N LYS A 418 18.36 -3.10 -12.96
CA LYS A 418 16.94 -3.07 -13.33
C LYS A 418 16.07 -3.00 -12.08
N SER A 419 16.27 -3.90 -11.15
CA SER A 419 15.47 -4.02 -9.94
C SER A 419 15.54 -2.76 -9.08
N THR A 420 16.75 -2.19 -8.91
CA THR A 420 16.93 -0.90 -8.21
C THR A 420 16.13 0.21 -8.88
N ALA A 421 16.14 0.32 -10.21
CA ALA A 421 15.39 1.34 -10.92
C ALA A 421 13.86 1.19 -10.73
N TYR A 422 13.34 -0.05 -10.70
CA TYR A 422 11.94 -0.30 -10.43
C TYR A 422 11.56 -0.06 -8.96
N ILE A 423 12.45 -0.40 -8.01
CA ILE A 423 12.26 -0.09 -6.58
C ILE A 423 12.23 1.42 -6.38
N ASP A 424 13.17 2.17 -6.95
CA ASP A 424 13.20 3.64 -6.88
C ASP A 424 11.93 4.26 -7.47
N SER A 425 11.46 3.75 -8.61
CA SER A 425 10.22 4.20 -9.24
C SER A 425 9.00 3.90 -8.36
N THR A 426 8.94 2.71 -7.77
CA THR A 426 7.86 2.29 -6.88
C THR A 426 7.81 3.17 -5.63
N LEU A 427 8.94 3.34 -4.95
CA LEU A 427 8.98 4.13 -3.71
C LEU A 427 8.83 5.62 -3.97
N GLY A 428 9.35 6.12 -5.10
CA GLY A 428 9.08 7.49 -5.55
C GLY A 428 7.58 7.75 -5.77
N TYR A 429 6.84 6.75 -6.26
CA TYR A 429 5.39 6.80 -6.43
C TYR A 429 4.62 6.60 -5.11
N PHE A 430 5.01 5.64 -4.26
CA PHE A 430 4.35 5.33 -3.01
C PHE A 430 4.56 6.41 -1.94
N CYS A 431 5.79 6.88 -1.72
CA CYS A 431 6.11 7.79 -0.64
C CYS A 431 5.34 9.10 -0.71
N ARG A 432 5.10 9.66 -1.90
CA ARG A 432 4.27 10.86 -2.07
C ARG A 432 2.82 10.64 -1.64
N ARG A 433 2.28 9.46 -1.94
CA ARG A 433 0.94 9.06 -1.53
C ARG A 433 0.85 8.78 -0.03
N ILE A 434 1.87 8.14 0.54
CA ILE A 434 1.99 7.91 1.98
C ILE A 434 2.03 9.26 2.72
N VAL A 435 2.90 10.17 2.30
CA VAL A 435 3.03 11.50 2.89
C VAL A 435 1.68 12.24 2.89
N ARG A 436 0.96 12.17 1.79
CA ARG A 436 -0.37 12.80 1.67
C ARG A 436 -1.44 12.10 2.52
N ALA A 437 -1.52 10.78 2.46
CA ALA A 437 -2.53 10.00 3.20
C ALA A 437 -2.36 10.10 4.72
N THR A 438 -1.11 10.26 5.19
CA THR A 438 -0.78 10.30 6.62
C THR A 438 -0.49 11.71 7.15
N ASN A 439 -0.77 12.74 6.34
CA ASN A 439 -0.55 14.15 6.68
C ASN A 439 0.88 14.51 7.13
N LEU A 440 1.88 13.87 6.53
CA LEU A 440 3.29 14.19 6.80
C LEU A 440 3.75 15.45 6.08
N ASP A 441 2.99 15.94 5.10
CA ASP A 441 3.19 17.21 4.41
C ASP A 441 2.56 18.40 5.15
N GLY A 442 1.80 18.13 6.22
CA GLY A 442 1.10 19.16 6.99
C GLY A 442 -0.07 19.83 6.22
N LEU A 443 -0.41 19.31 5.02
CA LEU A 443 -1.47 19.89 4.18
C LEU A 443 -2.85 19.30 4.47
N ASN A 444 -2.91 18.20 5.21
CA ASN A 444 -4.14 17.63 5.72
C ASN A 444 -4.33 18.04 7.17
N SER A 445 -4.56 19.32 7.46
CA SER A 445 -5.07 19.59 8.78
C SER A 445 -6.43 18.91 8.90
N LEU A 446 -6.63 18.13 9.96
CA LEU A 446 -7.98 17.72 10.41
C LEU A 446 -8.92 18.93 10.46
N ASP A 447 -8.34 20.11 10.58
CA ASP A 447 -8.93 21.42 10.44
C ASP A 447 -9.59 21.65 9.08
N GLU A 448 -9.07 21.15 7.96
CA GLU A 448 -9.67 21.43 6.64
C GLU A 448 -10.92 20.56 6.38
N TYR A 449 -10.97 19.32 6.86
CA TYR A 449 -12.19 18.48 6.77
C TYR A 449 -13.22 18.87 7.84
N ALA A 450 -12.80 19.06 9.09
CA ALA A 450 -13.66 19.58 10.15
C ALA A 450 -14.13 21.00 9.81
N ALA A 451 -13.23 21.85 9.29
CA ALA A 451 -13.54 23.20 8.84
C ALA A 451 -14.43 23.20 7.58
N SER A 452 -14.27 22.27 6.64
CA SER A 452 -15.17 22.17 5.48
C SER A 452 -16.60 21.83 5.88
N ASN A 453 -16.78 21.06 6.96
CA ASN A 453 -18.08 20.76 7.56
C ASN A 453 -18.54 21.82 8.56
N ALA A 454 -17.62 22.63 9.08
CA ALA A 454 -17.92 23.73 9.98
C ALA A 454 -18.50 24.97 9.26
N LEU A 455 -18.39 25.02 7.92
CA LEU A 455 -18.81 26.19 7.13
C LEU A 455 -19.92 25.83 6.14
N GLU A 456 -21.05 26.50 6.25
CA GLU A 456 -22.15 26.47 5.29
C GLU A 456 -22.15 27.74 4.46
N ILE A 457 -22.27 27.60 3.13
CA ILE A 457 -22.40 28.72 2.20
C ILE A 457 -23.62 28.45 1.32
N TYR A 458 -24.57 29.36 1.33
CA TYR A 458 -25.83 29.18 0.57
C TYR A 458 -26.47 30.54 0.18
N PRO A 459 -27.34 30.54 -0.87
CA PRO A 459 -27.54 29.48 -1.82
C PRO A 459 -26.33 29.33 -2.76
N ILE A 460 -26.13 28.15 -3.31
CA ILE A 460 -25.17 27.92 -4.41
C ILE A 460 -25.93 27.21 -5.53
N PRO A 461 -26.06 27.81 -6.73
CA PRO A 461 -25.54 29.14 -7.15
C PRO A 461 -26.22 30.30 -6.44
N ALA A 462 -25.45 31.35 -6.12
CA ALA A 462 -25.96 32.61 -5.57
C ALA A 462 -26.31 33.60 -6.72
N SER A 463 -27.27 34.49 -6.47
CA SER A 463 -27.59 35.63 -7.36
C SER A 463 -27.36 36.94 -6.64
N ASP A 464 -28.33 37.38 -5.84
CA ASP A 464 -28.32 38.67 -5.14
C ASP A 464 -27.83 38.54 -3.68
N VAL A 465 -27.93 37.31 -3.12
CA VAL A 465 -27.62 37.04 -1.71
C VAL A 465 -26.70 35.86 -1.60
N LEU A 466 -25.68 35.98 -0.73
CA LEU A 466 -24.81 34.90 -0.32
C LEU A 466 -24.71 34.90 1.20
N VAL A 467 -25.05 33.82 1.84
CA VAL A 467 -24.93 33.62 3.29
C VAL A 467 -23.76 32.70 3.57
N ILE A 468 -22.91 33.10 4.48
CA ILE A 468 -21.78 32.33 4.98
C ILE A 468 -22.00 32.15 6.49
N LYS A 469 -22.06 30.88 6.93
CA LYS A 469 -22.38 30.54 8.31
C LYS A 469 -21.39 29.52 8.86
N ALA A 470 -20.76 29.83 9.96
CA ALA A 470 -20.03 28.86 10.77
C ALA A 470 -21.01 28.05 11.61
N LYS A 471 -20.87 26.72 11.63
CA LYS A 471 -21.66 25.85 12.53
C LYS A 471 -21.18 25.94 13.96
N GLU A 472 -19.87 26.09 14.12
CA GLU A 472 -19.18 26.31 15.38
C GLU A 472 -18.14 27.42 15.20
N GLY A 473 -17.78 28.15 16.26
CA GLY A 473 -16.80 29.22 16.23
C GLY A 473 -17.31 30.54 15.66
N MET A 474 -16.39 31.50 15.54
CA MET A 474 -16.67 32.87 15.07
C MET A 474 -15.88 33.17 13.81
N ILE A 475 -16.56 33.69 12.78
CA ILE A 475 -15.92 34.18 11.57
C ILE A 475 -15.16 35.46 11.89
N GLU A 476 -13.86 35.46 11.61
CA GLU A 476 -12.96 36.59 11.82
C GLU A 476 -12.81 37.45 10.55
N SER A 477 -12.69 36.75 9.39
CA SER A 477 -12.58 37.45 8.11
C SER A 477 -13.11 36.59 6.96
N ILE A 478 -13.51 37.25 5.88
CA ILE A 478 -13.98 36.67 4.63
C ILE A 478 -13.32 37.39 3.47
N GLU A 479 -12.80 36.65 2.52
CA GLU A 479 -12.32 37.17 1.24
C GLU A 479 -12.89 36.30 0.10
N ILE A 480 -13.40 36.94 -0.96
CA ILE A 480 -13.85 36.26 -2.17
C ILE A 480 -12.98 36.71 -3.33
N HIS A 481 -12.45 35.75 -4.09
CA HIS A 481 -11.55 35.97 -5.21
C HIS A 481 -12.15 35.41 -6.51
N SER A 482 -11.88 36.07 -7.62
CA SER A 482 -12.15 35.54 -8.96
C SER A 482 -11.22 34.34 -9.26
N THR A 483 -11.49 33.62 -10.35
CA THR A 483 -10.61 32.56 -10.86
C THR A 483 -9.23 33.07 -11.32
N LEU A 484 -9.07 34.36 -11.51
CA LEU A 484 -7.80 35.02 -11.84
C LEU A 484 -7.02 35.48 -10.61
N GLY A 485 -7.61 35.28 -9.40
CA GLY A 485 -7.00 35.67 -8.12
C GLY A 485 -7.35 37.11 -7.69
N ASP A 486 -8.16 37.85 -8.46
CA ASP A 486 -8.57 39.20 -8.08
C ASP A 486 -9.52 39.16 -6.88
N LYS A 487 -9.22 39.91 -5.85
CA LYS A 487 -10.07 40.03 -4.67
C LYS A 487 -11.29 40.89 -4.99
N VAL A 488 -12.48 40.31 -4.96
CA VAL A 488 -13.76 40.97 -5.30
C VAL A 488 -14.56 41.38 -4.06
N ILE A 489 -14.44 40.61 -2.97
CA ILE A 489 -15.04 40.95 -1.68
C ILE A 489 -13.98 40.75 -0.59
N SER A 490 -13.89 41.64 0.38
CA SER A 490 -13.06 41.53 1.58
C SER A 490 -13.78 42.12 2.78
N ASN A 491 -14.01 41.29 3.80
CA ASN A 491 -14.57 41.72 5.06
C ASN A 491 -13.67 41.22 6.20
N LYS A 492 -13.10 42.12 7.00
CA LYS A 492 -12.20 41.82 8.08
C LYS A 492 -12.85 42.21 9.42
N ASN A 493 -12.50 41.52 10.50
CA ASN A 493 -13.04 41.74 11.85
C ASN A 493 -14.56 41.48 11.92
N VAL A 494 -15.01 40.35 11.38
CA VAL A 494 -16.45 40.00 11.31
C VAL A 494 -17.02 39.72 12.71
N SER A 495 -16.35 38.91 13.54
CA SER A 495 -16.77 38.52 14.91
C SER A 495 -18.24 38.07 15.02
N SER A 496 -18.67 37.22 14.09
CA SER A 496 -20.03 36.69 14.02
C SER A 496 -19.96 35.24 13.50
N ASN A 497 -20.90 34.41 13.91
CA ASN A 497 -21.01 33.05 13.34
C ASN A 497 -21.75 33.03 12.00
N MET A 498 -22.29 34.14 11.54
CA MET A 498 -22.99 34.23 10.25
C MET A 498 -22.85 35.63 9.65
N ILE A 499 -22.64 35.69 8.36
CA ILE A 499 -22.67 36.93 7.58
C ILE A 499 -23.52 36.73 6.31
N SER A 500 -24.25 37.75 5.91
CA SER A 500 -25.00 37.77 4.68
C SER A 500 -24.54 38.95 3.83
N PHE A 501 -24.20 38.65 2.58
CA PHE A 501 -23.96 39.67 1.56
C PHE A 501 -25.25 39.80 0.74
N SER A 502 -25.81 40.99 0.69
CA SER A 502 -26.90 41.37 -0.20
C SER A 502 -26.37 42.26 -1.33
N ASP A 503 -27.02 42.24 -2.46
CA ASP A 503 -26.61 43.03 -3.65
C ASP A 503 -25.19 42.62 -4.12
N LEU A 504 -24.99 41.33 -4.32
CA LEU A 504 -23.74 40.71 -4.79
C LEU A 504 -23.33 41.16 -6.17
N ASN A 505 -23.06 42.29 -6.49
CA ASN A 505 -22.78 42.86 -7.82
C ASN A 505 -21.52 42.18 -8.47
N LEU A 506 -21.59 40.85 -8.61
CA LEU A 506 -20.56 39.98 -9.21
C LEU A 506 -21.04 39.41 -10.51
N GLU A 507 -20.18 39.31 -11.51
CA GLU A 507 -20.48 38.63 -12.77
C GLU A 507 -20.75 37.14 -12.56
N ALA A 508 -21.58 36.54 -13.39
CA ALA A 508 -21.83 35.10 -13.33
C ALA A 508 -20.53 34.31 -13.56
N GLY A 509 -20.20 33.40 -12.67
CA GLY A 509 -18.94 32.67 -12.73
C GLY A 509 -18.60 31.88 -11.47
N ILE A 510 -17.40 31.33 -11.46
CA ILE A 510 -16.81 30.61 -10.31
C ILE A 510 -15.93 31.58 -9.50
N TYR A 511 -16.08 31.54 -8.20
CA TYR A 511 -15.30 32.30 -7.24
C TYR A 511 -14.79 31.40 -6.13
N PHE A 512 -13.72 31.80 -5.45
CA PHE A 512 -13.17 31.15 -4.27
C PHE A 512 -13.38 32.03 -3.05
N CYS A 513 -14.06 31.49 -2.05
CA CYS A 513 -14.33 32.15 -0.79
C CYS A 513 -13.40 31.61 0.28
N SER A 514 -12.53 32.45 0.84
CA SER A 514 -11.66 32.16 1.96
C SER A 514 -12.27 32.76 3.24
N VAL A 515 -12.50 31.94 4.25
CA VAL A 515 -13.10 32.33 5.53
C VAL A 515 -12.16 31.93 6.64
N VAL A 516 -11.87 32.83 7.57
CA VAL A 516 -11.11 32.53 8.79
C VAL A 516 -12.09 32.37 9.94
N ILE A 517 -12.04 31.23 10.64
CA ILE A 517 -12.84 30.91 11.82
C ILE A 517 -11.87 30.47 12.92
N ASP A 518 -11.88 31.16 14.07
CA ASP A 518 -11.03 30.86 15.22
C ASP A 518 -9.54 30.64 14.84
N GLY A 519 -9.01 31.50 13.94
CA GLY A 519 -7.63 31.45 13.44
C GLY A 519 -7.39 30.47 12.28
N HIS A 520 -8.36 29.65 11.89
CA HIS A 520 -8.23 28.65 10.80
C HIS A 520 -8.85 29.14 9.50
N MET A 521 -8.11 29.05 8.39
CA MET A 521 -8.59 29.47 7.07
C MET A 521 -9.26 28.30 6.34
N ILE A 522 -10.49 28.52 5.86
CA ILE A 522 -11.29 27.58 5.10
C ILE A 522 -11.56 28.15 3.71
N ASN A 523 -11.31 27.38 2.67
CA ASN A 523 -11.57 27.74 1.28
C ASN A 523 -12.76 26.96 0.71
N LYS A 524 -13.71 27.67 0.09
CA LYS A 524 -14.89 27.08 -0.56
C LYS A 524 -15.10 27.67 -1.96
N LYS A 525 -15.49 26.82 -2.89
CA LYS A 525 -15.95 27.27 -4.22
C LYS A 525 -17.37 27.82 -4.11
N VAL A 526 -17.60 29.01 -4.68
CA VAL A 526 -18.90 29.68 -4.79
C VAL A 526 -19.23 29.86 -6.26
N ILE A 527 -20.47 29.62 -6.63
CA ILE A 527 -20.98 29.84 -8.00
C ILE A 527 -21.97 30.99 -7.95
N ILE A 528 -21.74 32.00 -8.77
CA ILE A 528 -22.63 33.14 -8.99
C ILE A 528 -23.33 32.96 -10.33
N LYS A 529 -24.66 33.27 -10.42
CA LYS A 529 -25.45 33.14 -11.64
C LYS A 529 -26.06 34.48 -12.04
#